data_fbd27b2aa9dda7d03bcb59f2db7a4e76
#
_entry.id   fbd27b2aa9dda7d03bcb59f2db7a4e76
#
_cell.length_a   1.000
_cell.length_b   1.000
_cell.length_c   1.000
_cell.angle_alpha   90.00
_cell.angle_beta   90.00
_cell.angle_gamma   90.00
#
_symmetry.space_group_name_H-M   'P 1'
#
loop_
_entity.id
_entity.type
_entity.pdbx_description
1 polymer ?
#
loop_
_entity_poly.entity_id
_entity_poly.type
_entity_poly.pdbx_seq_one_letter_code
_entity_poly.pdbx_strand_id
1 'polypeptide(L)'
;KKQKKLIITFAALFVVLLVVYFAVIRPLTATTDDSSSGVELLDGEVAITAKTSNFYIFQPLSRSEIQSIEVKNEFGGYKVYRDASDKFQLDGYMGLKFDDELFSSLVVTTGTPTAMMRVATDLDDAGLVQYGLDNPQAEWIVTSTSGEEFVIEVGDELVTEGGYYVKYAPRN
;
A
#
# COMPACT_ATOMS: atom_id res chain seq x y z
N LYS A 1 -55.55 14.00 32.76
CA LYS A 1 -55.22 15.18 31.90
C LYS A 1 -53.74 15.59 31.97
N LYS A 2 -53.05 15.47 33.13
CA LYS A 2 -51.63 15.84 33.29
C LYS A 2 -50.65 14.95 32.47
N GLN A 3 -50.90 13.64 32.42
CA GLN A 3 -50.03 12.71 31.68
C GLN A 3 -50.08 12.94 30.16
N LYS A 4 -51.24 13.26 29.58
CA LYS A 4 -51.30 13.56 28.15
C LYS A 4 -50.54 14.82 27.76
N LYS A 5 -50.53 15.85 28.62
CA LYS A 5 -49.72 17.04 28.39
C LYS A 5 -48.24 16.76 28.46
N LEU A 6 -47.81 15.91 29.39
CA LEU A 6 -46.39 15.50 29.54
C LEU A 6 -45.92 14.77 28.28
N ILE A 7 -46.67 13.79 27.77
CA ILE A 7 -46.35 13.04 26.55
C ILE A 7 -46.24 13.97 25.33
N ILE A 8 -47.16 14.92 25.18
CA ILE A 8 -47.14 15.90 24.09
C ILE A 8 -45.86 16.78 24.18
N THR A 9 -45.50 17.20 25.40
CA THR A 9 -44.29 18.02 25.61
C THR A 9 -43.02 17.23 25.26
N PHE A 10 -42.92 15.96 25.66
CA PHE A 10 -41.78 15.11 25.30
C PHE A 10 -41.75 14.84 23.78
N ALA A 11 -42.87 14.59 23.13
CA ALA A 11 -42.95 14.41 21.69
C ALA A 11 -42.49 15.67 20.94
N ALA A 12 -42.93 16.84 21.38
CA ALA A 12 -42.52 18.11 20.80
C ALA A 12 -41.00 18.35 20.98
N LEU A 13 -40.45 18.07 22.18
CA LEU A 13 -39.01 18.16 22.44
C LEU A 13 -38.20 17.21 21.54
N PHE A 14 -38.69 15.98 21.36
CA PHE A 14 -38.05 15.00 20.50
C PHE A 14 -38.03 15.43 19.02
N VAL A 15 -39.12 16.01 18.53
CA VAL A 15 -39.17 16.56 17.17
C VAL A 15 -38.21 17.74 17.00
N VAL A 16 -38.11 18.62 17.98
CA VAL A 16 -37.10 19.71 17.95
C VAL A 16 -35.68 19.18 17.94
N LEU A 17 -35.36 18.16 18.74
CA LEU A 17 -34.04 17.50 18.74
C LEU A 17 -33.73 16.83 17.39
N LEU A 18 -34.73 16.18 16.76
CA LEU A 18 -34.55 15.63 15.42
C LEU A 18 -34.28 16.71 14.38
N VAL A 19 -35.01 17.82 14.40
CA VAL A 19 -34.80 18.95 13.48
C VAL A 19 -33.39 19.52 13.67
N VAL A 20 -32.93 19.72 14.91
CA VAL A 20 -31.58 20.22 15.21
C VAL A 20 -30.52 19.20 14.76
N TYR A 21 -30.75 17.93 14.97
CA TYR A 21 -29.84 16.88 14.51
C TYR A 21 -29.69 16.90 12.99
N PHE A 22 -30.79 16.89 12.25
CA PHE A 22 -30.76 16.86 10.78
C PHE A 22 -30.35 18.20 10.15
N ALA A 23 -30.70 19.32 10.75
CA ALA A 23 -30.39 20.64 10.18
C ALA A 23 -29.00 21.18 10.57
N VAL A 24 -28.45 20.77 11.71
CA VAL A 24 -27.20 21.33 12.25
C VAL A 24 -26.11 20.25 12.36
N ILE A 25 -26.40 19.12 13.00
CA ILE A 25 -25.36 18.12 13.29
C ILE A 25 -24.99 17.33 12.03
N ARG A 26 -25.98 16.89 11.27
CA ARG A 26 -25.72 16.12 10.05
C ARG A 26 -24.94 16.87 8.97
N PRO A 27 -25.22 18.13 8.62
CA PRO A 27 -24.38 18.87 7.69
C PRO A 27 -22.99 19.19 8.26
N LEU A 28 -22.85 19.39 9.57
CA LEU A 28 -21.54 19.57 10.22
C LEU A 28 -20.70 18.29 10.21
N THR A 29 -21.31 17.12 10.33
CA THR A 29 -20.61 15.83 10.23
C THR A 29 -20.43 15.38 8.77
N ALA A 30 -21.33 15.78 7.87
CA ALA A 30 -21.20 15.47 6.44
C ALA A 30 -20.13 16.33 5.72
N THR A 31 -19.77 17.48 6.29
CA THR A 31 -18.64 18.29 5.78
C THR A 31 -17.28 17.85 6.33
N THR A 32 -17.24 16.80 7.18
CA THR A 32 -15.96 16.26 7.70
C THR A 32 -15.50 15.01 6.93
N ASP A 33 -16.28 14.55 5.94
CA ASP A 33 -15.89 13.39 5.12
C ASP A 33 -15.08 13.76 3.86
N ASP A 34 -14.75 15.04 3.67
CA ASP A 34 -13.91 15.50 2.55
C ASP A 34 -12.61 16.17 3.02
N SER A 35 -12.17 15.88 4.23
CA SER A 35 -10.76 15.98 4.59
C SER A 35 -10.13 14.66 4.23
N SER A 36 -9.99 14.42 2.95
CA SER A 36 -8.98 13.52 2.44
C SER A 36 -7.62 14.11 2.87
N SER A 37 -7.11 13.69 4.04
CA SER A 37 -5.67 13.60 4.23
C SER A 37 -5.15 12.49 3.31
N GLY A 38 -5.68 12.46 2.10
CA GLY A 38 -5.31 11.55 1.05
C GLY A 38 -3.99 12.01 0.49
N VAL A 39 -2.98 11.21 0.63
CA VAL A 39 -1.80 11.28 -0.22
C VAL A 39 -2.31 11.33 -1.66
N GLU A 40 -1.92 12.35 -2.41
CA GLU A 40 -2.18 12.38 -3.85
C GLU A 40 -1.51 11.16 -4.47
N LEU A 41 -2.32 10.22 -4.93
CA LEU A 41 -1.84 8.97 -5.51
C LEU A 41 -1.39 9.20 -6.94
N LEU A 42 -0.26 8.64 -7.31
CA LEU A 42 0.19 8.58 -8.69
C LEU A 42 -0.50 7.42 -9.41
N ASP A 43 -0.40 7.42 -10.75
CA ASP A 43 -0.98 6.35 -11.57
C ASP A 43 -0.44 4.97 -11.15
N GLY A 44 -1.35 4.03 -10.93
CA GLY A 44 -1.06 2.68 -10.45
C GLY A 44 -0.89 2.52 -8.93
N GLU A 45 -0.83 3.60 -8.14
CA GLU A 45 -0.84 3.52 -6.67
C GLU A 45 -2.25 3.29 -6.14
N VAL A 46 -2.36 2.58 -5.03
CA VAL A 46 -3.66 2.26 -4.40
C VAL A 46 -3.65 2.62 -2.92
N ALA A 47 -4.61 3.44 -2.49
CA ALA A 47 -4.79 3.73 -1.07
C ALA A 47 -5.15 2.46 -0.30
N ILE A 48 -4.49 2.23 0.83
CA ILE A 48 -4.81 1.11 1.72
C ILE A 48 -6.10 1.39 2.48
N THR A 49 -6.23 2.60 3.01
CA THR A 49 -7.47 3.10 3.62
C THR A 49 -7.56 4.61 3.44
N ALA A 50 -8.77 5.16 3.45
CA ALA A 50 -8.99 6.61 3.36
C ALA A 50 -8.43 7.42 4.55
N LYS A 51 -7.94 6.75 5.61
CA LYS A 51 -7.49 7.39 6.86
C LYS A 51 -5.99 7.28 7.12
N THR A 52 -5.24 6.56 6.30
CA THR A 52 -3.79 6.37 6.47
C THR A 52 -3.04 7.02 5.30
N SER A 53 -1.85 7.53 5.58
CA SER A 53 -0.92 8.00 4.56
C SER A 53 -0.28 6.84 3.77
N ASN A 54 -0.45 5.60 4.24
CA ASN A 54 0.13 4.43 3.62
C ASN A 54 -0.62 4.08 2.33
N PHE A 55 0.13 3.69 1.32
CA PHE A 55 -0.41 3.27 0.03
C PHE A 55 0.40 2.11 -0.55
N TYR A 56 -0.20 1.34 -1.46
CA TYR A 56 0.52 0.35 -2.24
C TYR A 56 1.25 1.05 -3.39
N ILE A 57 2.52 0.70 -3.58
CA ILE A 57 3.40 1.29 -4.61
C ILE A 57 2.88 0.99 -6.02
N PHE A 58 2.25 -0.18 -6.20
CA PHE A 58 1.54 -0.57 -7.43
C PHE A 58 0.28 -1.36 -7.07
N GLN A 59 -0.56 -1.65 -8.07
CA GLN A 59 -1.76 -2.44 -7.89
C GLN A 59 -1.42 -3.78 -7.23
N PRO A 60 -2.03 -4.10 -6.08
CA PRO A 60 -1.79 -5.36 -5.38
C PRO A 60 -1.94 -6.58 -6.28
N LEU A 61 -0.96 -7.46 -6.22
CA LEU A 61 -0.97 -8.74 -6.92
C LEU A 61 -1.28 -9.87 -5.95
N SER A 62 -2.22 -10.72 -6.31
CA SER A 62 -2.46 -11.97 -5.60
C SER A 62 -1.35 -12.99 -5.93
N ARG A 63 -1.23 -14.02 -5.09
CA ARG A 63 -0.27 -15.11 -5.32
C ARG A 63 -0.40 -15.74 -6.72
N SER A 64 -1.61 -15.86 -7.25
CA SER A 64 -1.86 -16.44 -8.56
C SER A 64 -1.45 -15.54 -9.73
N GLU A 65 -1.29 -14.25 -9.48
CA GLU A 65 -0.88 -13.27 -10.49
C GLU A 65 0.64 -13.08 -10.55
N ILE A 66 1.40 -13.63 -9.58
CA ILE A 66 2.85 -13.53 -9.56
C ILE A 66 3.45 -14.71 -10.32
N GLN A 67 4.20 -14.42 -11.38
CA GLN A 67 4.96 -15.38 -12.18
C GLN A 67 6.36 -15.59 -11.63
N SER A 68 7.06 -14.52 -11.27
CA SER A 68 8.41 -14.62 -10.67
C SER A 68 8.69 -13.45 -9.73
N ILE A 69 9.62 -13.71 -8.82
CA ILE A 69 10.19 -12.75 -7.89
C ILE A 69 11.71 -12.85 -8.04
N GLU A 70 12.36 -11.75 -8.35
CA GLU A 70 13.81 -11.66 -8.45
C GLU A 70 14.34 -10.58 -7.53
N VAL A 71 15.38 -10.86 -6.77
CA VAL A 71 16.07 -9.92 -5.90
C VAL A 71 17.53 -9.90 -6.28
N LYS A 72 18.09 -8.71 -6.45
CA LYS A 72 19.51 -8.47 -6.69
C LYS A 72 20.04 -7.52 -5.62
N ASN A 73 21.21 -7.79 -5.10
CA ASN A 73 21.94 -6.93 -4.16
C ASN A 73 23.45 -7.13 -4.33
N GLU A 74 24.24 -6.43 -3.51
CA GLU A 74 25.72 -6.52 -3.55
C GLU A 74 26.28 -7.93 -3.27
N PHE A 75 25.54 -8.78 -2.58
CA PHE A 75 25.94 -10.17 -2.25
C PHE A 75 25.55 -11.18 -3.34
N GLY A 76 24.88 -10.75 -4.38
CA GLY A 76 24.34 -11.57 -5.45
C GLY A 76 22.84 -11.43 -5.56
N GLY A 77 22.16 -12.48 -6.02
CA GLY A 77 20.70 -12.43 -6.20
C GLY A 77 20.11 -13.83 -6.24
N TYR A 78 18.80 -13.86 -6.18
CA TYR A 78 18.02 -15.07 -6.41
C TYR A 78 16.77 -14.75 -7.22
N LYS A 79 16.29 -15.75 -7.94
CA LYS A 79 15.04 -15.70 -8.65
C LYS A 79 14.19 -16.90 -8.30
N VAL A 80 12.97 -16.63 -7.87
CA VAL A 80 11.93 -17.64 -7.71
C VAL A 80 10.93 -17.46 -8.83
N TYR A 81 10.56 -18.53 -9.50
CA TYR A 81 9.64 -18.51 -10.61
C TYR A 81 8.63 -19.65 -10.53
N ARG A 82 7.49 -19.46 -11.17
CA ARG A 82 6.41 -20.45 -11.26
C ARG A 82 6.67 -21.36 -12.45
N ASP A 83 6.75 -22.66 -12.19
CA ASP A 83 6.95 -23.67 -13.22
C ASP A 83 5.64 -24.01 -13.95
N ALA A 84 5.75 -24.90 -14.97
CA ALA A 84 4.59 -25.33 -15.76
C ALA A 84 3.54 -26.13 -14.96
N SER A 85 3.86 -26.55 -13.73
CA SER A 85 2.98 -27.25 -12.80
C SER A 85 2.36 -26.31 -11.76
N ASP A 86 2.47 -25.00 -11.97
CA ASP A 86 2.01 -23.95 -11.07
C ASP A 86 2.68 -23.95 -9.69
N LYS A 87 3.92 -24.48 -9.62
CA LYS A 87 4.72 -24.52 -8.41
C LYS A 87 5.90 -23.55 -8.51
N PHE A 88 6.20 -22.89 -7.41
CA PHE A 88 7.40 -22.06 -7.35
C PHE A 88 8.67 -22.89 -7.21
N GLN A 89 9.68 -22.51 -7.96
CA GLN A 89 11.03 -23.09 -7.96
C GLN A 89 12.06 -21.98 -7.78
N LEU A 90 13.16 -22.31 -7.10
CA LEU A 90 14.32 -21.42 -7.05
C LEU A 90 15.18 -21.68 -8.28
N ASP A 91 15.54 -20.61 -9.00
CA ASP A 91 16.39 -20.72 -10.19
C ASP A 91 17.76 -21.32 -9.82
N GLY A 92 18.22 -22.26 -10.65
CA GLY A 92 19.44 -23.02 -10.38
C GLY A 92 19.31 -24.16 -9.33
N TYR A 93 18.17 -24.30 -8.65
CA TYR A 93 17.96 -25.30 -7.60
C TYR A 93 16.61 -26.01 -7.74
N MET A 94 16.52 -26.94 -8.64
CA MET A 94 15.29 -27.68 -8.89
C MET A 94 14.94 -28.64 -7.74
N GLY A 95 13.68 -28.66 -7.38
CA GLY A 95 13.15 -29.63 -6.41
C GLY A 95 13.39 -29.28 -4.94
N LEU A 96 13.83 -28.06 -4.63
CA LEU A 96 13.86 -27.57 -3.26
C LEU A 96 12.44 -27.51 -2.66
N LYS A 97 12.33 -27.93 -1.42
CA LYS A 97 11.12 -27.73 -0.64
C LYS A 97 11.26 -26.41 0.11
N PHE A 98 10.38 -25.49 -0.18
CA PHE A 98 10.26 -24.27 0.60
C PHE A 98 9.52 -24.55 1.91
N ASP A 99 9.84 -23.76 2.93
CA ASP A 99 8.94 -23.62 4.07
C ASP A 99 7.68 -22.87 3.58
N ASP A 100 6.55 -23.58 3.59
CA ASP A 100 5.31 -23.08 2.98
C ASP A 100 4.77 -21.80 3.64
N GLU A 101 5.00 -21.62 4.95
CA GLU A 101 4.56 -20.46 5.70
C GLU A 101 5.42 -19.23 5.37
N LEU A 102 6.73 -19.37 5.48
CA LEU A 102 7.69 -18.31 5.15
C LEU A 102 7.58 -17.92 3.69
N PHE A 103 7.45 -18.89 2.80
CA PHE A 103 7.33 -18.63 1.38
C PHE A 103 6.02 -17.95 1.01
N SER A 104 4.91 -18.35 1.64
CA SER A 104 3.62 -17.67 1.45
C SER A 104 3.67 -16.23 1.95
N SER A 105 4.34 -15.97 3.07
CA SER A 105 4.56 -14.63 3.58
C SER A 105 5.40 -13.78 2.61
N LEU A 106 6.49 -14.33 2.07
CA LEU A 106 7.30 -13.65 1.05
C LEU A 106 6.45 -13.26 -0.17
N VAL A 107 5.67 -14.19 -0.72
CA VAL A 107 4.83 -13.92 -1.90
C VAL A 107 3.78 -12.85 -1.63
N VAL A 108 3.12 -12.88 -0.47
CA VAL A 108 2.13 -11.87 -0.08
C VAL A 108 2.79 -10.51 0.06
N THR A 109 3.89 -10.40 0.80
CA THR A 109 4.62 -9.14 0.99
C THR A 109 5.10 -8.56 -0.34
N THR A 110 5.57 -9.43 -1.23
CA THR A 110 6.03 -9.08 -2.58
C THR A 110 4.90 -8.54 -3.46
N GLY A 111 3.71 -9.13 -3.37
CA GLY A 111 2.55 -8.71 -4.16
C GLY A 111 1.87 -7.44 -3.64
N THR A 112 2.21 -6.99 -2.43
CA THR A 112 1.56 -5.85 -1.76
C THR A 112 2.57 -4.89 -1.15
N PRO A 113 3.56 -4.37 -1.91
CA PRO A 113 4.56 -3.47 -1.37
C PRO A 113 3.94 -2.16 -0.93
N THR A 114 4.19 -1.80 0.31
CA THR A 114 3.57 -0.67 0.99
C THR A 114 4.58 0.43 1.23
N ALA A 115 4.24 1.66 0.88
CA ALA A 115 4.95 2.87 1.29
C ALA A 115 4.20 3.58 2.42
N MET A 116 4.94 4.13 3.38
CA MET A 116 4.39 4.92 4.47
C MET A 116 4.09 6.36 4.05
N MET A 117 4.95 6.91 3.21
CA MET A 117 4.81 8.27 2.68
C MET A 117 5.61 8.44 1.39
N ARG A 118 5.22 9.38 0.55
CA ARG A 118 6.02 9.86 -0.56
C ARG A 118 6.92 10.98 -0.07
N VAL A 119 8.22 10.85 -0.32
CA VAL A 119 9.23 11.81 0.12
C VAL A 119 9.46 12.87 -0.95
N ALA A 120 9.48 12.47 -2.21
CA ALA A 120 9.71 13.35 -3.34
C ALA A 120 9.12 12.77 -4.64
N THR A 121 8.96 13.63 -5.64
CA THR A 121 8.62 13.31 -7.03
C THR A 121 9.60 14.02 -7.97
N ASP A 122 9.77 13.48 -9.16
CA ASP A 122 10.56 14.11 -10.24
C ASP A 122 11.99 14.50 -9.81
N LEU A 123 12.68 13.58 -9.13
CA LEU A 123 14.05 13.77 -8.70
C LEU A 123 15.02 13.77 -9.90
N ASP A 124 15.94 14.74 -9.89
CA ASP A 124 17.12 14.70 -10.73
C ASP A 124 18.21 13.78 -10.14
N ASP A 125 19.33 13.61 -10.86
CA ASP A 125 20.43 12.74 -10.40
C ASP A 125 20.96 13.14 -9.01
N ALA A 126 21.01 14.44 -8.72
CA ALA A 126 21.46 14.94 -7.41
C ALA A 126 20.47 14.58 -6.30
N GLY A 127 19.18 14.61 -6.60
CA GLY A 127 18.13 14.16 -5.69
C GLY A 127 18.18 12.65 -5.44
N LEU A 128 18.48 11.84 -6.45
CA LEU A 128 18.65 10.39 -6.28
C LEU A 128 19.81 10.06 -5.33
N VAL A 129 20.94 10.78 -5.45
CA VAL A 129 22.10 10.62 -4.55
C VAL A 129 21.72 10.84 -3.08
N GLN A 130 20.84 11.80 -2.81
CA GLN A 130 20.43 12.12 -1.43
C GLN A 130 19.75 10.92 -0.71
N TYR A 131 19.15 10.02 -1.48
CA TYR A 131 18.40 8.85 -0.96
C TYR A 131 19.11 7.52 -1.23
N GLY A 132 20.35 7.54 -1.76
CA GLY A 132 21.09 6.33 -2.13
C GLY A 132 20.46 5.59 -3.32
N LEU A 133 19.72 6.28 -4.17
CA LEU A 133 19.00 5.70 -5.31
C LEU A 133 19.73 5.89 -6.64
N ASP A 134 20.86 6.58 -6.64
CA ASP A 134 21.81 6.65 -7.76
C ASP A 134 22.61 5.36 -7.90
N ASN A 135 22.80 4.62 -6.79
CA ASN A 135 23.41 3.29 -6.73
C ASN A 135 22.64 2.43 -5.73
N PRO A 136 21.44 1.92 -6.07
CA PRO A 136 20.59 1.18 -5.16
C PRO A 136 21.29 -0.03 -4.56
N GLN A 137 21.16 -0.24 -3.26
CA GLN A 137 21.75 -1.40 -2.57
C GLN A 137 21.04 -2.72 -2.88
N ALA A 138 19.80 -2.65 -3.37
CA ALA A 138 19.04 -3.79 -3.84
C ALA A 138 18.03 -3.39 -4.92
N GLU A 139 17.74 -4.33 -5.79
CA GLU A 139 16.67 -4.25 -6.77
C GLU A 139 15.73 -5.43 -6.56
N TRP A 140 14.45 -5.14 -6.55
CA TRP A 140 13.40 -6.11 -6.36
C TRP A 140 12.43 -6.08 -7.55
N ILE A 141 12.36 -7.18 -8.29
CA ILE A 141 11.59 -7.30 -9.51
C ILE A 141 10.49 -8.35 -9.32
N VAL A 142 9.26 -7.95 -9.52
CA VAL A 142 8.10 -8.83 -9.55
C VAL A 142 7.59 -8.90 -10.99
N THR A 143 7.51 -10.10 -11.54
CA THR A 143 6.89 -10.32 -12.86
C THR A 143 5.52 -10.95 -12.65
N SER A 144 4.50 -10.33 -13.23
CA SER A 144 3.14 -10.87 -13.22
C SER A 144 2.96 -12.00 -14.24
N THR A 145 1.89 -12.77 -14.11
CA THR A 145 1.51 -13.79 -15.10
C THR A 145 1.09 -13.18 -16.44
N SER A 146 0.77 -11.89 -16.50
CA SER A 146 0.56 -11.14 -17.74
C SER A 146 1.86 -10.73 -18.43
N GLY A 147 3.02 -10.89 -17.76
CA GLY A 147 4.33 -10.49 -18.26
C GLY A 147 4.71 -9.04 -17.91
N GLU A 148 3.91 -8.35 -17.12
CA GLU A 148 4.24 -7.02 -16.61
C GLU A 148 5.29 -7.11 -15.50
N GLU A 149 6.28 -6.22 -15.52
CA GLU A 149 7.34 -6.15 -14.53
C GLU A 149 7.18 -4.92 -13.64
N PHE A 150 7.28 -5.15 -12.34
CA PHE A 150 7.25 -4.13 -11.28
C PHE A 150 8.62 -4.12 -10.62
N VAL A 151 9.37 -3.03 -10.80
CA VAL A 151 10.75 -2.91 -10.33
C VAL A 151 10.80 -1.89 -9.19
N ILE A 152 11.31 -2.31 -8.04
CA ILE A 152 11.54 -1.45 -6.88
C ILE A 152 13.04 -1.42 -6.61
N GLU A 153 13.62 -0.23 -6.70
CA GLU A 153 15.00 0.06 -6.31
C GLU A 153 15.03 0.47 -4.83
N VAL A 154 15.95 -0.08 -4.06
CA VAL A 154 16.09 0.16 -2.62
C VAL A 154 17.36 0.98 -2.38
N GLY A 155 17.18 2.17 -1.87
CA GLY A 155 18.23 3.11 -1.49
C GLY A 155 18.64 2.99 -0.02
N ASP A 156 19.00 4.11 0.58
CA ASP A 156 19.49 4.19 1.96
C ASP A 156 18.43 3.86 3.01
N GLU A 157 18.90 3.37 4.17
CA GLU A 157 18.06 3.15 5.35
C GLU A 157 17.69 4.47 6.01
N LEU A 158 16.43 4.56 6.47
CA LEU A 158 15.95 5.69 7.26
C LEU A 158 16.61 5.71 8.65
N VAL A 159 17.19 6.84 9.02
CA VAL A 159 17.95 6.98 10.28
C VAL A 159 17.06 6.87 11.53
N THR A 160 15.78 7.16 11.44
CA THR A 160 14.92 7.41 12.62
C THR A 160 13.83 6.37 12.87
N GLU A 161 13.36 5.62 11.84
CA GLU A 161 12.13 4.83 11.98
C GLU A 161 12.23 3.38 11.49
N GLY A 162 13.40 2.94 11.09
CA GLY A 162 13.59 1.63 10.46
C GLY A 162 12.75 1.52 9.17
N GLY A 163 13.41 1.43 8.05
CA GLY A 163 12.83 1.41 6.72
C GLY A 163 13.85 1.89 5.71
N TYR A 164 13.46 1.92 4.46
CA TYR A 164 14.34 2.29 3.36
C TYR A 164 13.67 3.30 2.44
N TYR A 165 14.49 4.16 1.84
CA TYR A 165 14.04 4.90 0.67
C TYR A 165 13.91 3.91 -0.49
N VAL A 166 12.80 4.02 -1.22
CA VAL A 166 12.55 3.17 -2.37
C VAL A 166 12.07 4.01 -3.55
N LYS A 167 12.42 3.56 -4.75
CA LYS A 167 11.94 4.11 -6.00
C LYS A 167 11.28 3.02 -6.81
N TYR A 168 10.10 3.31 -7.34
CA TYR A 168 9.46 2.46 -8.32
C TYR A 168 9.99 2.85 -9.70
N ALA A 169 10.79 1.98 -10.32
CA ALA A 169 11.57 2.30 -11.51
C ALA A 169 10.76 2.77 -12.74
N PRO A 170 9.53 2.29 -12.99
CA PRO A 170 8.69 2.83 -14.07
C PRO A 170 8.23 4.28 -13.83
N ARG A 171 8.43 4.81 -12.62
CA ARG A 171 8.12 6.18 -12.23
C ARG A 171 9.41 6.90 -11.87
N ASN A 172 9.79 7.86 -12.68
CA ASN A 172 10.90 8.76 -12.36
C ASN A 172 10.47 9.79 -11.33
#